data_ff9b04b22918ef5e2d68d2822fa920ae
#
_entry.id   ff9b04b22918ef5e2d68d2822fa920ae
#
_cell.length_a   1.000
_cell.length_b   1.000
_cell.length_c   1.000
_cell.angle_alpha   90.00
_cell.angle_beta   90.00
_cell.angle_gamma   90.00
#
_symmetry.space_group_name_H-M   'P 1'
#
loop_
_entity.id
_entity.type
_entity.pdbx_description
1 polymer ?
#
loop_
_entity_poly.entity_id
_entity_poly.type
_entity_poly.pdbx_seq_one_letter_code
_entity_poly.pdbx_strand_id
1 'polypeptide(L)'
;MNKFQLITNEVKKVINGKDRAVVTTLLALLTGGNILIEDIPGVGKTTMAVAFSKALGLEYGRVQFTPDTLPSDITGFAVYNKDTGKFTFNKGAVFCNLFLADELNRTSSRTQAALLEAMEERQVTVEGNTFKLEKPFSVIATQNPTGASGTQLLPDSQIDRFTVRLSMGYPDNDAECKMLLNRSGKNPLNSVNCIVSKNEFLEMQSEVQNVFVSDDMARYIVSLISATRKHPLLSRGASPRATLSLTDIAKAVAFAEGRDYIVPRDVQNIFICTVNHRIILNAKASASKKNSEEILHEILRKTPKPRT
;
A
#
# COMPACT_ATOMS: atom_id res chain seq x y z
N MET A 1 6.15 -2.95 -25.25
CA MET A 1 5.66 -3.17 -23.87
C MET A 1 6.36 -2.13 -23.00
N ASN A 2 5.61 -1.31 -22.25
CA ASN A 2 6.23 -0.31 -21.36
C ASN A 2 6.80 -0.96 -20.09
N LYS A 3 7.68 -0.24 -19.36
CA LYS A 3 8.32 -0.76 -18.12
C LYS A 3 7.30 -1.25 -17.11
N PHE A 4 6.14 -0.56 -16.96
CA PHE A 4 5.05 -0.96 -16.07
C PHE A 4 4.52 -2.36 -16.39
N GLN A 5 4.26 -2.63 -17.67
CA GLN A 5 3.80 -3.95 -18.13
C GLN A 5 4.86 -5.04 -17.94
N LEU A 6 6.14 -4.73 -18.17
CA LEU A 6 7.24 -5.67 -17.94
C LEU A 6 7.33 -6.07 -16.46
N ILE A 7 7.28 -5.10 -15.54
CA ILE A 7 7.31 -5.34 -14.09
C ILE A 7 6.09 -6.17 -13.65
N THR A 8 4.88 -5.80 -14.08
CA THR A 8 3.68 -6.53 -13.70
C THR A 8 3.69 -7.97 -14.21
N ASN A 9 4.14 -8.20 -15.46
CA ASN A 9 4.24 -9.54 -16.02
C ASN A 9 5.29 -10.38 -15.29
N GLU A 10 6.40 -9.77 -14.85
CA GLU A 10 7.42 -10.48 -14.09
C GLU A 10 6.88 -10.95 -12.73
N VAL A 11 6.21 -10.06 -12.01
CA VAL A 11 5.59 -10.41 -10.72
C VAL A 11 4.48 -11.46 -10.88
N LYS A 12 3.71 -11.41 -11.96
CA LYS A 12 2.65 -12.38 -12.27
C LYS A 12 3.16 -13.79 -12.53
N LYS A 13 4.45 -14.01 -12.80
CA LYS A 13 5.03 -15.36 -12.90
C LYS A 13 4.87 -16.14 -11.59
N VAL A 14 4.90 -15.45 -10.46
CA VAL A 14 4.83 -16.06 -9.11
C VAL A 14 3.54 -15.75 -8.36
N ILE A 15 2.77 -14.76 -8.82
CA ILE A 15 1.47 -14.38 -8.26
C ILE A 15 0.40 -14.62 -9.31
N ASN A 16 -0.18 -15.83 -9.30
CA ASN A 16 -1.17 -16.24 -10.28
C ASN A 16 -2.60 -15.80 -9.88
N GLY A 17 -3.41 -15.35 -10.86
CA GLY A 17 -4.83 -15.04 -10.68
C GLY A 17 -5.12 -13.80 -9.81
N LYS A 18 -4.12 -12.94 -9.54
CA LYS A 18 -4.25 -11.75 -8.68
C LYS A 18 -3.88 -10.45 -9.42
N ASP A 19 -4.24 -10.36 -10.67
CA ASP A 19 -3.85 -9.27 -11.57
C ASP A 19 -4.16 -7.90 -11.00
N ARG A 20 -5.36 -7.71 -10.43
CA ARG A 20 -5.77 -6.44 -9.84
C ARG A 20 -4.90 -6.07 -8.64
N ALA A 21 -4.58 -7.02 -7.77
CA ALA A 21 -3.72 -6.77 -6.60
C ALA A 21 -2.30 -6.39 -7.02
N VAL A 22 -1.73 -7.12 -8.01
CA VAL A 22 -0.39 -6.82 -8.55
C VAL A 22 -0.35 -5.42 -9.17
N VAL A 23 -1.30 -5.09 -10.04
CA VAL A 23 -1.40 -3.78 -10.69
C VAL A 23 -1.56 -2.67 -9.65
N THR A 24 -2.50 -2.79 -8.72
CA THR A 24 -2.75 -1.76 -7.69
C THR A 24 -1.55 -1.57 -6.77
N THR A 25 -0.84 -2.66 -6.42
CA THR A 25 0.39 -2.57 -5.62
C THR A 25 1.47 -1.78 -6.37
N LEU A 26 1.72 -2.07 -7.66
CA LEU A 26 2.72 -1.33 -8.43
C LEU A 26 2.34 0.15 -8.59
N LEU A 27 1.06 0.46 -8.84
CA LEU A 27 0.58 1.84 -8.89
C LEU A 27 0.86 2.58 -7.57
N ALA A 28 0.60 1.95 -6.42
CA ALA A 28 0.89 2.54 -5.12
C ALA A 28 2.40 2.71 -4.89
N LEU A 29 3.23 1.74 -5.26
CA LEU A 29 4.69 1.85 -5.15
C LEU A 29 5.25 2.99 -6.01
N LEU A 30 4.70 3.21 -7.22
CA LEU A 30 5.08 4.30 -8.11
C LEU A 30 4.78 5.68 -7.54
N THR A 31 3.81 5.80 -6.64
CA THR A 31 3.53 7.07 -5.93
C THR A 31 4.34 7.23 -4.64
N GLY A 32 5.21 6.27 -4.31
CA GLY A 32 5.85 6.19 -3.00
C GLY A 32 4.86 5.92 -1.88
N GLY A 33 3.68 5.38 -2.20
CA GLY A 33 2.60 5.11 -1.26
C GLY A 33 2.82 3.84 -0.44
N ASN A 34 2.03 3.72 0.64
CA ASN A 34 2.02 2.56 1.50
C ASN A 34 0.76 1.73 1.26
N ILE A 35 0.86 0.42 1.34
CA ILE A 35 -0.18 -0.54 0.97
C ILE A 35 -0.64 -1.31 2.20
N LEU A 36 -1.94 -1.41 2.43
CA LEU A 36 -2.54 -2.29 3.42
C LEU A 36 -3.20 -3.48 2.72
N ILE A 37 -2.75 -4.69 3.04
CA ILE A 37 -3.37 -5.92 2.55
C ILE A 37 -4.16 -6.55 3.69
N GLU A 38 -5.47 -6.59 3.52
CA GLU A 38 -6.37 -7.22 4.48
C GLU A 38 -6.85 -8.55 3.93
N ASP A 39 -6.32 -9.64 4.51
CA ASP A 39 -6.59 -10.96 3.97
C ASP A 39 -6.25 -12.09 4.95
N ILE A 40 -6.81 -13.26 4.66
CA ILE A 40 -6.48 -14.50 5.38
C ILE A 40 -5.00 -14.87 5.20
N PRO A 41 -4.43 -15.67 6.12
CA PRO A 41 -3.06 -16.19 5.98
C PRO A 41 -2.92 -17.09 4.72
N GLY A 42 -1.69 -17.11 4.15
CA GLY A 42 -1.33 -18.07 3.10
C GLY A 42 -1.68 -17.68 1.66
N VAL A 43 -2.29 -16.53 1.39
CA VAL A 43 -2.67 -16.09 0.03
C VAL A 43 -1.55 -15.49 -0.82
N GLY A 44 -0.28 -15.52 -0.35
CA GLY A 44 0.87 -15.06 -1.14
C GLY A 44 1.31 -13.61 -0.88
N LYS A 45 0.89 -12.98 0.23
CA LYS A 45 1.26 -11.58 0.59
C LYS A 45 2.77 -11.38 0.63
N THR A 46 3.48 -12.24 1.33
CA THR A 46 4.96 -12.22 1.42
C THR A 46 5.60 -12.46 0.06
N THR A 47 5.09 -13.41 -0.71
CA THR A 47 5.58 -13.72 -2.06
C THR A 47 5.47 -12.50 -2.98
N MET A 48 4.37 -11.74 -2.90
CA MET A 48 4.16 -10.53 -3.68
C MET A 48 5.18 -9.43 -3.32
N ALA A 49 5.41 -9.18 -2.03
CA ALA A 49 6.39 -8.19 -1.58
C ALA A 49 7.82 -8.52 -2.05
N VAL A 50 8.23 -9.79 -1.90
CA VAL A 50 9.56 -10.26 -2.37
C VAL A 50 9.67 -10.20 -3.90
N ALA A 51 8.60 -10.55 -4.64
CA ALA A 51 8.61 -10.47 -6.10
C ALA A 51 8.79 -9.01 -6.57
N PHE A 52 8.09 -8.06 -5.95
CA PHE A 52 8.27 -6.64 -6.26
C PHE A 52 9.68 -6.15 -5.91
N SER A 53 10.23 -6.51 -4.74
CA SER A 53 11.59 -6.08 -4.38
C SER A 53 12.62 -6.54 -5.41
N LYS A 54 12.51 -7.79 -5.87
CA LYS A 54 13.39 -8.33 -6.91
C LYS A 54 13.19 -7.66 -8.26
N ALA A 55 11.93 -7.53 -8.71
CA ALA A 55 11.63 -6.95 -10.03
C ALA A 55 12.03 -5.47 -10.12
N LEU A 56 12.04 -4.74 -9.01
CA LEU A 56 12.38 -3.33 -8.91
C LEU A 56 13.82 -3.05 -8.43
N GLY A 57 14.64 -4.09 -8.19
CA GLY A 57 16.00 -3.94 -7.69
C GLY A 57 16.08 -3.23 -6.32
N LEU A 58 15.09 -3.47 -5.44
CA LEU A 58 14.97 -2.80 -4.14
C LEU A 58 15.44 -3.68 -2.99
N GLU A 59 16.05 -3.06 -2.00
CA GLU A 59 16.38 -3.72 -0.73
C GLU A 59 15.08 -4.04 0.03
N TYR A 60 14.95 -5.32 0.43
CA TYR A 60 13.76 -5.85 1.09
C TYR A 60 14.01 -6.08 2.57
N GLY A 61 13.09 -5.58 3.40
CA GLY A 61 13.02 -5.85 4.83
C GLY A 61 11.69 -6.50 5.21
N ARG A 62 11.68 -7.37 6.20
CA ARG A 62 10.46 -7.99 6.73
C ARG A 62 10.53 -8.11 8.24
N VAL A 63 9.42 -7.76 8.89
CA VAL A 63 9.15 -8.13 10.29
C VAL A 63 7.78 -8.78 10.34
N GLN A 64 7.69 -9.94 10.97
CA GLN A 64 6.43 -10.53 11.37
C GLN A 64 6.11 -10.03 12.76
N PHE A 65 5.06 -9.25 12.89
CA PHE A 65 4.68 -8.64 14.14
C PHE A 65 4.02 -9.63 15.08
N THR A 66 4.44 -9.59 16.34
CA THR A 66 3.92 -10.38 17.45
C THR A 66 3.65 -9.43 18.63
N PRO A 67 2.96 -9.87 19.69
CA PRO A 67 2.81 -9.07 20.91
C PRO A 67 4.15 -8.62 21.53
N ASP A 68 5.21 -9.39 21.33
CA ASP A 68 6.55 -9.15 21.90
C ASP A 68 7.43 -8.24 21.03
N THR A 69 6.98 -7.88 19.80
CA THR A 69 7.74 -7.01 18.90
C THR A 69 7.86 -5.61 19.49
N LEU A 70 9.09 -5.12 19.65
CA LEU A 70 9.38 -3.80 20.22
C LEU A 70 9.51 -2.72 19.14
N PRO A 71 9.26 -1.44 19.48
CA PRO A 71 9.56 -0.32 18.57
C PRO A 71 11.01 -0.30 18.07
N SER A 72 11.97 -0.65 18.93
CA SER A 72 13.39 -0.72 18.60
C SER A 72 13.74 -1.76 17.53
N ASP A 73 12.95 -2.83 17.40
CA ASP A 73 13.14 -3.82 16.34
C ASP A 73 12.86 -3.22 14.95
N ILE A 74 11.99 -2.22 14.92
CA ILE A 74 11.59 -1.52 13.71
C ILE A 74 12.51 -0.34 13.43
N THR A 75 12.67 0.56 14.40
CA THR A 75 13.39 1.83 14.23
C THR A 75 14.89 1.73 14.47
N GLY A 76 15.34 0.69 15.19
CA GLY A 76 16.71 0.58 15.68
C GLY A 76 16.88 1.19 17.08
N PHE A 77 18.10 1.12 17.57
CA PHE A 77 18.46 1.58 18.91
C PHE A 77 19.93 2.00 18.98
N ALA A 78 20.26 2.86 19.92
CA ALA A 78 21.62 3.28 20.17
C ALA A 78 22.28 2.41 21.26
N VAL A 79 23.52 1.98 21.00
CA VAL A 79 24.34 1.21 21.95
C VAL A 79 25.54 2.05 22.36
N TYR A 80 25.76 2.16 23.65
CA TYR A 80 26.97 2.81 24.15
C TYR A 80 28.18 1.90 23.95
N ASN A 81 29.15 2.35 23.17
CA ASN A 81 30.42 1.68 22.96
C ASN A 81 31.43 2.17 24.04
N LYS A 82 31.81 1.28 24.93
CA LYS A 82 32.73 1.58 26.07
C LYS A 82 34.13 1.92 25.58
N ASP A 83 34.58 1.37 24.46
CA ASP A 83 35.95 1.56 23.96
C ASP A 83 36.10 2.94 23.30
N THR A 84 35.05 3.43 22.67
CA THR A 84 35.05 4.73 21.99
C THR A 84 34.41 5.86 22.80
N GLY A 85 33.70 5.55 23.88
CA GLY A 85 32.94 6.50 24.68
C GLY A 85 31.75 7.13 23.95
N LYS A 86 31.28 6.53 22.86
CA LYS A 86 30.24 7.07 21.99
C LYS A 86 29.05 6.13 21.82
N PHE A 87 27.88 6.69 21.55
CA PHE A 87 26.74 5.91 21.12
C PHE A 87 26.87 5.54 19.64
N THR A 88 26.67 4.27 19.33
CA THR A 88 26.60 3.74 17.97
C THR A 88 25.16 3.37 17.67
N PHE A 89 24.61 3.87 16.56
CA PHE A 89 23.25 3.54 16.13
C PHE A 89 23.23 2.21 15.37
N ASN A 90 22.44 1.27 15.87
CA ASN A 90 22.13 0.01 15.20
C ASN A 90 20.79 0.19 14.46
N LYS A 91 20.83 0.11 13.13
CA LYS A 91 19.66 0.26 12.26
C LYS A 91 18.63 -0.84 12.54
N GLY A 92 17.36 -0.45 12.67
CA GLY A 92 16.25 -1.38 12.74
C GLY A 92 15.82 -1.91 11.38
N ALA A 93 14.82 -2.77 11.37
CA ALA A 93 14.37 -3.47 10.16
C ALA A 93 13.76 -2.53 9.09
N VAL A 94 13.35 -1.33 9.45
CA VAL A 94 12.75 -0.34 8.53
C VAL A 94 13.76 0.28 7.56
N PHE A 95 15.07 0.12 7.82
CA PHE A 95 16.12 0.66 6.94
C PHE A 95 16.33 -0.20 5.69
N CYS A 96 15.33 -0.16 4.81
CA CYS A 96 15.29 -0.83 3.51
C CYS A 96 14.46 0.01 2.54
N ASN A 97 14.29 -0.44 1.28
CA ASN A 97 13.47 0.27 0.30
C ASN A 97 12.01 -0.21 0.28
N LEU A 98 11.80 -1.51 0.44
CA LEU A 98 10.47 -2.12 0.50
C LEU A 98 10.34 -2.94 1.78
N PHE A 99 9.56 -2.43 2.72
CA PHE A 99 9.36 -3.05 4.02
C PHE A 99 8.04 -3.80 4.09
N LEU A 100 8.09 -5.10 4.42
CA LEU A 100 6.91 -5.90 4.71
C LEU A 100 6.66 -5.94 6.22
N ALA A 101 5.59 -5.27 6.66
CA ALA A 101 5.05 -5.33 8.00
C ALA A 101 3.98 -6.42 8.08
N ASP A 102 4.39 -7.65 8.39
CA ASP A 102 3.49 -8.81 8.34
C ASP A 102 2.72 -8.97 9.66
N GLU A 103 1.39 -9.05 9.59
CA GLU A 103 0.46 -9.14 10.73
C GLU A 103 0.56 -7.93 11.70
N LEU A 104 0.61 -6.70 11.15
CA LEU A 104 0.79 -5.46 11.92
C LEU A 104 -0.22 -5.30 13.07
N ASN A 105 -1.41 -5.85 12.95
CA ASN A 105 -2.45 -5.77 13.96
C ASN A 105 -2.26 -6.75 15.14
N ARG A 106 -1.13 -7.48 15.22
CA ARG A 106 -0.80 -8.36 16.35
C ARG A 106 0.13 -7.72 17.37
N THR A 107 0.72 -6.58 17.07
CA THR A 107 1.63 -5.90 18.00
C THR A 107 0.97 -4.78 18.78
N SER A 108 1.69 -4.25 19.77
CA SER A 108 1.21 -3.14 20.61
C SER A 108 1.01 -1.85 19.79
N SER A 109 0.08 -0.99 20.24
CA SER A 109 -0.15 0.32 19.64
C SER A 109 1.11 1.19 19.59
N ARG A 110 2.04 1.00 20.54
CA ARG A 110 3.31 1.74 20.56
C ARG A 110 4.22 1.32 19.41
N THR A 111 4.33 0.03 19.13
CA THR A 111 5.11 -0.49 18.00
C THR A 111 4.47 -0.12 16.64
N GLN A 112 3.12 -0.18 16.57
CA GLN A 112 2.38 0.31 15.40
C GLN A 112 2.68 1.79 15.13
N ALA A 113 2.65 2.65 16.16
CA ALA A 113 2.92 4.07 16.03
C ALA A 113 4.33 4.36 15.51
N ALA A 114 5.35 3.62 15.97
CA ALA A 114 6.73 3.76 15.50
C ALA A 114 6.88 3.46 14.00
N LEU A 115 6.24 2.41 13.50
CA LEU A 115 6.22 2.13 12.06
C LEU A 115 5.48 3.21 11.28
N LEU A 116 4.33 3.66 11.78
CA LEU A 116 3.49 4.65 11.09
C LEU A 116 4.15 6.04 11.03
N GLU A 117 4.97 6.38 12.03
CA GLU A 117 5.82 7.58 11.99
C GLU A 117 6.88 7.45 10.88
N ALA A 118 7.61 6.34 10.83
CA ALA A 118 8.58 6.07 9.77
C ALA A 118 7.93 6.11 8.36
N MET A 119 6.70 5.60 8.23
CA MET A 119 5.94 5.64 6.97
C MET A 119 5.60 7.07 6.51
N GLU A 120 5.26 7.95 7.44
CA GLU A 120 4.82 9.32 7.14
C GLU A 120 6.01 10.27 6.95
N GLU A 121 6.92 10.25 7.92
CA GLU A 121 8.04 11.18 8.00
C GLU A 121 9.25 10.76 7.13
N ARG A 122 9.28 9.50 6.66
CA ARG A 122 10.43 8.93 5.92
C ARG A 122 11.74 9.02 6.70
N GLN A 123 11.64 9.00 8.01
CA GLN A 123 12.77 9.06 8.94
C GLN A 123 12.39 8.38 10.26
N VAL A 124 13.40 8.08 11.07
CA VAL A 124 13.23 7.61 12.45
C VAL A 124 14.04 8.49 13.40
N THR A 125 13.52 8.72 14.59
CA THR A 125 14.23 9.49 15.63
C THR A 125 14.54 8.57 16.81
N VAL A 126 15.85 8.41 17.10
CA VAL A 126 16.34 7.56 18.19
C VAL A 126 17.31 8.37 19.04
N GLU A 127 17.07 8.44 20.34
CA GLU A 127 17.90 9.19 21.30
C GLU A 127 18.19 10.63 20.85
N GLY A 128 17.17 11.31 20.33
CA GLY A 128 17.27 12.70 19.85
C GLY A 128 17.97 12.89 18.50
N ASN A 129 18.46 11.82 17.88
CA ASN A 129 19.06 11.85 16.54
C ASN A 129 18.07 11.36 15.48
N THR A 130 17.97 12.10 14.38
CA THR A 130 17.08 11.76 13.27
C THR A 130 17.85 11.12 12.12
N PHE A 131 17.40 9.95 11.69
CA PHE A 131 17.97 9.15 10.61
C PHE A 131 16.96 9.05 9.46
N LYS A 132 17.31 9.58 8.28
CA LYS A 132 16.47 9.51 7.09
C LYS A 132 16.47 8.10 6.50
N LEU A 133 15.31 7.66 6.05
CA LEU A 133 15.18 6.43 5.27
C LEU A 133 15.56 6.70 3.81
N GLU A 134 16.24 5.74 3.20
CA GLU A 134 16.71 5.87 1.83
C GLU A 134 15.54 5.74 0.83
N LYS A 135 15.52 6.62 -0.18
CA LYS A 135 14.51 6.55 -1.25
C LYS A 135 14.88 5.47 -2.29
N PRO A 136 13.88 4.82 -2.89
CA PRO A 136 12.46 4.84 -2.53
C PRO A 136 12.23 4.11 -1.20
N PHE A 137 11.21 4.51 -0.45
CA PHE A 137 10.75 3.78 0.73
C PHE A 137 9.25 3.61 0.68
N SER A 138 8.77 2.37 0.79
CA SER A 138 7.35 2.02 0.87
C SER A 138 7.14 0.84 1.79
N VAL A 139 5.98 0.82 2.43
CA VAL A 139 5.57 -0.26 3.33
C VAL A 139 4.40 -1.02 2.72
N ILE A 140 4.51 -2.34 2.70
CA ILE A 140 3.38 -3.25 2.53
C ILE A 140 3.06 -3.81 3.91
N ALA A 141 1.96 -3.36 4.51
CA ALA A 141 1.48 -3.92 5.76
C ALA A 141 0.40 -4.96 5.50
N THR A 142 0.41 -6.03 6.29
CA THR A 142 -0.66 -7.02 6.26
C THR A 142 -1.40 -7.01 7.59
N GLN A 143 -2.71 -7.24 7.52
CA GLN A 143 -3.52 -7.51 8.68
C GLN A 143 -4.46 -8.69 8.41
N ASN A 144 -4.73 -9.48 9.45
CA ASN A 144 -5.74 -10.49 9.38
C ASN A 144 -7.12 -9.87 9.66
N PRO A 145 -8.19 -10.37 9.04
CA PRO A 145 -9.55 -9.91 9.33
C PRO A 145 -9.85 -9.97 10.84
N THR A 146 -10.72 -9.08 11.29
CA THR A 146 -11.18 -8.99 12.67
C THR A 146 -11.73 -10.32 13.17
N GLY A 147 -11.30 -10.74 14.37
CA GLY A 147 -11.75 -11.97 15.02
C GLY A 147 -10.67 -13.04 15.21
N ALA A 148 -9.48 -12.87 14.65
CA ALA A 148 -8.34 -13.72 14.99
C ALA A 148 -7.87 -13.43 16.43
N SER A 149 -7.65 -14.47 17.23
CA SER A 149 -7.20 -14.34 18.61
C SER A 149 -5.90 -13.54 18.70
N GLY A 150 -5.84 -12.56 19.61
CA GLY A 150 -4.65 -11.73 19.84
C GLY A 150 -4.44 -10.60 18.83
N THR A 151 -5.46 -10.21 18.04
CA THR A 151 -5.39 -9.08 17.11
C THR A 151 -6.02 -7.82 17.73
N GLN A 152 -5.36 -6.66 17.54
CA GLN A 152 -5.89 -5.33 17.86
C GLN A 152 -6.20 -4.60 16.56
N LEU A 153 -7.40 -4.01 16.46
CA LEU A 153 -7.74 -3.17 15.31
C LEU A 153 -6.79 -1.98 15.22
N LEU A 154 -6.29 -1.72 14.02
CA LEU A 154 -5.62 -0.45 13.76
C LEU A 154 -6.64 0.69 13.90
N PRO A 155 -6.33 1.76 14.66
CA PRO A 155 -7.18 2.94 14.71
C PRO A 155 -7.39 3.54 13.30
N ASP A 156 -8.57 4.09 13.05
CA ASP A 156 -8.92 4.67 11.74
C ASP A 156 -7.94 5.76 11.28
N SER A 157 -7.39 6.54 12.21
CA SER A 157 -6.37 7.57 11.93
C SER A 157 -5.05 6.96 11.44
N GLN A 158 -4.78 5.72 11.80
CA GLN A 158 -3.61 4.97 11.34
C GLN A 158 -3.87 4.32 9.98
N ILE A 159 -5.07 3.78 9.79
CA ILE A 159 -5.49 3.20 8.50
C ILE A 159 -5.50 4.26 7.40
N ASP A 160 -5.86 5.51 7.69
CA ASP A 160 -5.86 6.64 6.74
C ASP A 160 -4.46 6.95 6.15
N ARG A 161 -3.37 6.48 6.78
CA ARG A 161 -1.98 6.65 6.29
C ARG A 161 -1.61 5.71 5.15
N PHE A 162 -2.37 4.65 4.94
CA PHE A 162 -2.16 3.76 3.78
C PHE A 162 -2.80 4.36 2.53
N THR A 163 -2.05 4.39 1.44
CA THR A 163 -2.50 4.95 0.16
C THR A 163 -3.63 4.13 -0.44
N VAL A 164 -3.49 2.81 -0.39
CA VAL A 164 -4.51 1.86 -0.85
C VAL A 164 -4.72 0.74 0.16
N ARG A 165 -5.96 0.23 0.22
CA ARG A 165 -6.27 -1.04 0.85
C ARG A 165 -6.74 -2.03 -0.21
N LEU A 166 -6.19 -3.23 -0.19
CA LEU A 166 -6.54 -4.29 -1.12
C LEU A 166 -6.65 -5.65 -0.43
N SER A 167 -7.37 -6.55 -1.06
CA SER A 167 -7.42 -7.97 -0.72
C SER A 167 -6.98 -8.79 -1.93
N MET A 168 -6.24 -9.84 -1.69
CA MET A 168 -5.86 -10.82 -2.70
C MET A 168 -6.92 -11.90 -2.84
N GLY A 169 -7.62 -12.24 -1.76
CA GLY A 169 -8.61 -13.32 -1.71
C GLY A 169 -8.01 -14.70 -2.00
N TYR A 170 -8.85 -15.73 -2.04
CA TYR A 170 -8.41 -17.05 -2.46
C TYR A 170 -8.05 -17.08 -3.94
N PRO A 171 -7.05 -17.87 -4.38
CA PRO A 171 -6.84 -18.16 -5.78
C PRO A 171 -8.08 -18.86 -6.38
N ASP A 172 -8.31 -18.68 -7.67
CA ASP A 172 -9.25 -19.53 -8.38
C ASP A 172 -8.68 -20.94 -8.56
N ASN A 173 -9.54 -21.90 -8.92
CA ASN A 173 -9.14 -23.30 -9.05
C ASN A 173 -8.00 -23.52 -10.05
N ASP A 174 -7.98 -22.76 -11.14
CA ASP A 174 -6.93 -22.86 -12.17
C ASP A 174 -5.59 -22.32 -11.68
N ALA A 175 -5.62 -21.19 -10.94
CA ALA A 175 -4.43 -20.64 -10.30
C ALA A 175 -3.88 -21.59 -9.23
N GLU A 176 -4.74 -22.21 -8.44
CA GLU A 176 -4.35 -23.19 -7.40
C GLU A 176 -3.75 -24.46 -8.03
N CYS A 177 -4.35 -24.98 -9.11
CA CYS A 177 -3.77 -26.07 -9.89
C CYS A 177 -2.37 -25.71 -10.43
N LYS A 178 -2.20 -24.51 -11.00
CA LYS A 178 -0.88 -24.03 -11.47
C LYS A 178 0.13 -23.94 -10.34
N MET A 179 -0.28 -23.49 -9.14
CA MET A 179 0.60 -23.44 -7.96
C MET A 179 1.10 -24.84 -7.58
N LEU A 180 0.25 -25.87 -7.64
CA LEU A 180 0.62 -27.26 -7.37
C LEU A 180 1.60 -27.79 -8.42
N LEU A 181 1.32 -27.59 -9.70
CA LEU A 181 2.17 -28.06 -10.81
C LEU A 181 3.55 -27.38 -10.82
N ASN A 182 3.61 -26.10 -10.47
CA ASN A 182 4.86 -25.35 -10.42
C ASN A 182 5.72 -25.63 -9.17
N ARG A 183 5.19 -26.41 -8.21
CA ARG A 183 5.88 -26.71 -6.94
C ARG A 183 6.92 -27.83 -7.04
N SER A 184 7.38 -28.17 -8.26
CA SER A 184 8.38 -29.22 -8.51
C SER A 184 9.80 -28.86 -8.03
N GLY A 185 9.97 -28.65 -6.72
CA GLY A 185 11.28 -28.57 -6.05
C GLY A 185 12.06 -27.26 -6.15
N LYS A 186 11.61 -26.26 -6.92
CA LYS A 186 12.25 -24.94 -7.03
C LYS A 186 11.38 -23.85 -6.42
N ASN A 187 11.99 -22.95 -5.65
CA ASN A 187 11.29 -21.77 -5.14
C ASN A 187 10.92 -20.87 -6.33
N PRO A 188 9.61 -20.62 -6.61
CA PRO A 188 9.18 -19.78 -7.75
C PRO A 188 9.81 -18.38 -7.77
N LEU A 189 10.11 -17.82 -6.58
CA LEU A 189 10.78 -16.53 -6.45
C LEU A 189 12.18 -16.48 -7.08
N ASN A 190 12.80 -17.62 -7.33
CA ASN A 190 14.11 -17.67 -8.01
C ASN A 190 13.99 -17.38 -9.52
N SER A 191 12.79 -17.44 -10.09
CA SER A 191 12.53 -17.11 -11.49
C SER A 191 12.24 -15.62 -11.73
N VAL A 192 12.10 -14.82 -10.65
CA VAL A 192 11.85 -13.38 -10.77
C VAL A 192 13.17 -12.65 -11.03
N ASN A 193 13.23 -11.97 -12.17
CA ASN A 193 14.37 -11.17 -12.59
C ASN A 193 14.17 -9.69 -12.19
N CYS A 194 15.27 -8.97 -12.03
CA CYS A 194 15.26 -7.52 -11.93
C CYS A 194 14.92 -6.92 -13.30
N ILE A 195 13.86 -6.13 -13.37
CA ILE A 195 13.37 -5.50 -14.60
C ILE A 195 13.85 -4.05 -14.71
N VAL A 196 13.89 -3.36 -13.58
CA VAL A 196 14.37 -1.99 -13.45
C VAL A 196 15.27 -1.88 -12.24
N SER A 197 16.32 -1.08 -12.34
CA SER A 197 17.17 -0.72 -11.20
C SER A 197 16.43 0.23 -10.27
N LYS A 198 16.93 0.38 -9.04
CA LYS A 198 16.43 1.35 -8.07
C LYS A 198 16.40 2.79 -8.63
N ASN A 199 17.42 3.20 -9.39
CA ASN A 199 17.47 4.53 -10.00
C ASN A 199 16.40 4.70 -11.08
N GLU A 200 16.24 3.73 -11.98
CA GLU A 200 15.17 3.76 -12.98
C GLU A 200 13.79 3.78 -12.33
N PHE A 201 13.61 3.09 -11.19
CA PHE A 201 12.34 3.14 -10.46
C PHE A 201 12.09 4.52 -9.85
N LEU A 202 13.11 5.20 -9.33
CA LEU A 202 13.00 6.60 -8.87
C LEU A 202 12.67 7.57 -10.01
N GLU A 203 13.23 7.36 -11.20
CA GLU A 203 12.86 8.12 -12.41
C GLU A 203 11.38 7.92 -12.75
N MET A 204 10.89 6.67 -12.77
CA MET A 204 9.47 6.38 -12.98
C MET A 204 8.58 7.07 -11.93
N GLN A 205 8.97 7.10 -10.66
CA GLN A 205 8.25 7.84 -9.61
C GLN A 205 8.21 9.34 -9.91
N SER A 206 9.30 9.92 -10.38
CA SER A 206 9.37 11.33 -10.77
C SER A 206 8.48 11.63 -11.98
N GLU A 207 8.47 10.76 -12.99
CA GLU A 207 7.59 10.89 -14.15
C GLU A 207 6.10 10.86 -13.75
N VAL A 208 5.72 9.95 -12.84
CA VAL A 208 4.35 9.90 -12.29
C VAL A 208 3.97 11.23 -11.60
N GLN A 209 4.88 11.83 -10.83
CA GLN A 209 4.60 13.11 -10.17
C GLN A 209 4.31 14.23 -11.17
N ASN A 210 4.94 14.20 -12.35
CA ASN A 210 4.82 15.21 -13.40
C ASN A 210 3.55 15.06 -14.26
N VAL A 211 2.78 13.99 -14.10
CA VAL A 211 1.50 13.80 -14.82
C VAL A 211 0.54 14.95 -14.50
N PHE A 212 0.00 15.57 -15.55
CA PHE A 212 -0.83 16.76 -15.45
C PHE A 212 -2.24 16.47 -14.89
N VAL A 213 -2.73 17.40 -14.08
CA VAL A 213 -4.09 17.38 -13.53
C VAL A 213 -4.77 18.70 -13.90
N SER A 214 -5.80 18.63 -14.73
CA SER A 214 -6.59 19.83 -15.08
C SER A 214 -7.47 20.28 -13.91
N ASP A 215 -7.89 21.56 -13.93
CA ASP A 215 -8.82 22.10 -12.92
C ASP A 215 -10.12 21.31 -12.85
N ASP A 216 -10.66 20.88 -14.00
CA ASP A 216 -11.88 20.09 -14.04
C ASP A 216 -11.71 18.72 -13.40
N MET A 217 -10.56 18.08 -13.60
CA MET A 217 -10.23 16.81 -12.94
C MET A 217 -10.01 17.00 -11.44
N ALA A 218 -9.35 18.07 -11.03
CA ALA A 218 -9.18 18.39 -9.60
C ALA A 218 -10.54 18.62 -8.93
N ARG A 219 -11.46 19.39 -9.56
CA ARG A 219 -12.84 19.59 -9.07
C ARG A 219 -13.63 18.28 -9.02
N TYR A 220 -13.47 17.40 -10.00
CA TYR A 220 -14.11 16.08 -10.01
C TYR A 220 -13.65 15.21 -8.83
N ILE A 221 -12.36 15.10 -8.59
CA ILE A 221 -11.80 14.36 -7.46
C ILE A 221 -12.31 14.92 -6.13
N VAL A 222 -12.26 16.25 -5.95
CA VAL A 222 -12.77 16.92 -4.75
C VAL A 222 -14.27 16.67 -4.58
N SER A 223 -15.06 16.67 -5.66
CA SER A 223 -16.50 16.39 -5.61
C SER A 223 -16.80 14.97 -5.15
N LEU A 224 -16.05 13.96 -5.63
CA LEU A 224 -16.16 12.58 -5.19
C LEU A 224 -15.88 12.44 -3.68
N ILE A 225 -14.78 13.03 -3.20
CA ILE A 225 -14.41 12.98 -1.78
C ILE A 225 -15.44 13.75 -0.92
N SER A 226 -15.88 14.92 -1.36
CA SER A 226 -16.91 15.72 -0.67
C SER A 226 -18.25 14.98 -0.58
N ALA A 227 -18.62 14.21 -1.61
CA ALA A 227 -19.82 13.39 -1.59
C ALA A 227 -19.78 12.32 -0.49
N THR A 228 -18.59 11.76 -0.17
CA THR A 228 -18.47 10.84 0.99
C THR A 228 -18.80 11.52 2.31
N ARG A 229 -18.41 12.79 2.48
CA ARG A 229 -18.63 13.57 3.72
C ARG A 229 -20.09 13.96 3.93
N LYS A 230 -20.86 14.01 2.85
CA LYS A 230 -22.29 14.40 2.85
C LYS A 230 -23.24 13.21 2.74
N HIS A 231 -22.71 12.00 2.62
CA HIS A 231 -23.54 10.82 2.37
C HIS A 231 -24.32 10.40 3.63
N PRO A 232 -25.67 10.21 3.53
CA PRO A 232 -26.54 9.98 4.71
C PRO A 232 -26.29 8.66 5.44
N LEU A 233 -25.59 7.70 4.82
CA LEU A 233 -25.23 6.40 5.40
C LEU A 233 -23.82 6.34 5.98
N LEU A 234 -23.06 7.44 5.93
CA LEU A 234 -21.73 7.53 6.50
C LEU A 234 -21.75 8.38 7.77
N SER A 235 -21.10 7.88 8.82
CA SER A 235 -20.83 8.67 10.05
C SER A 235 -19.56 9.49 9.88
N ARG A 236 -18.60 9.01 9.04
CA ARG A 236 -17.40 9.74 8.66
C ARG A 236 -17.08 9.50 7.19
N GLY A 237 -16.91 10.58 6.43
CA GLY A 237 -16.41 10.58 5.07
C GLY A 237 -14.88 10.65 5.03
N ALA A 238 -14.31 10.55 3.83
CA ALA A 238 -12.88 10.53 3.60
C ALA A 238 -12.19 11.88 3.90
N SER A 239 -10.97 11.81 4.40
CA SER A 239 -10.13 12.96 4.77
C SER A 239 -9.54 13.68 3.54
N PRO A 240 -8.95 14.89 3.69
CA PRO A 240 -8.18 15.52 2.62
C PRO A 240 -6.99 14.66 2.14
N ARG A 241 -6.41 13.82 3.01
CA ARG A 241 -5.37 12.85 2.63
C ARG A 241 -5.86 11.88 1.55
N ALA A 242 -7.14 11.48 1.61
CA ALA A 242 -7.75 10.67 0.56
C ALA A 242 -7.78 11.38 -0.81
N THR A 243 -7.98 12.70 -0.83
CA THR A 243 -7.94 13.48 -2.08
C THR A 243 -6.57 13.41 -2.73
N LEU A 244 -5.50 13.62 -1.93
CA LEU A 244 -4.12 13.53 -2.41
C LEU A 244 -3.80 12.11 -2.89
N SER A 245 -4.06 11.09 -2.09
CA SER A 245 -3.81 9.69 -2.47
C SER A 245 -4.55 9.29 -3.74
N LEU A 246 -5.81 9.71 -3.90
CA LEU A 246 -6.61 9.42 -5.10
C LEU A 246 -6.02 10.09 -6.34
N THR A 247 -5.53 11.33 -6.20
CA THR A 247 -4.87 12.06 -7.29
C THR A 247 -3.56 11.38 -7.68
N ASP A 248 -2.72 11.04 -6.70
CA ASP A 248 -1.42 10.43 -6.96
C ASP A 248 -1.57 9.06 -7.66
N ILE A 249 -2.49 8.21 -7.18
CA ILE A 249 -2.74 6.92 -7.84
C ILE A 249 -3.34 7.11 -9.24
N ALA A 250 -4.23 8.11 -9.45
CA ALA A 250 -4.75 8.39 -10.79
C ALA A 250 -3.65 8.83 -11.77
N LYS A 251 -2.66 9.60 -11.30
CA LYS A 251 -1.45 9.91 -12.07
C LYS A 251 -0.66 8.66 -12.44
N ALA A 252 -0.48 7.73 -11.48
CA ALA A 252 0.19 6.46 -11.76
C ALA A 252 -0.57 5.60 -12.77
N VAL A 253 -1.92 5.63 -12.78
CA VAL A 253 -2.73 4.95 -13.80
C VAL A 253 -2.50 5.56 -15.17
N ALA A 254 -2.54 6.90 -15.30
CA ALA A 254 -2.29 7.59 -16.55
C ALA A 254 -0.90 7.27 -17.11
N PHE A 255 0.13 7.33 -16.25
CA PHE A 255 1.51 6.94 -16.59
C PHE A 255 1.59 5.48 -17.08
N ALA A 256 0.94 4.54 -16.39
CA ALA A 256 0.92 3.12 -16.77
C ALA A 256 0.29 2.90 -18.15
N GLU A 257 -0.67 3.76 -18.54
CA GLU A 257 -1.30 3.78 -19.87
C GLU A 257 -0.53 4.64 -20.90
N GLY A 258 0.62 5.21 -20.55
CA GLY A 258 1.47 6.01 -21.44
C GLY A 258 0.95 7.43 -21.69
N ARG A 259 0.16 7.98 -20.76
CA ARG A 259 -0.35 9.35 -20.84
C ARG A 259 0.33 10.26 -19.81
N ASP A 260 0.46 11.52 -20.13
CA ASP A 260 0.99 12.59 -19.29
C ASP A 260 -0.10 13.46 -18.63
N TYR A 261 -1.38 13.02 -18.71
CA TYR A 261 -2.54 13.66 -18.07
C TYR A 261 -3.54 12.61 -17.58
N ILE A 262 -4.30 12.94 -16.53
CA ILE A 262 -5.35 12.09 -15.98
C ILE A 262 -6.70 12.31 -16.67
N VAL A 263 -7.50 11.24 -16.74
CA VAL A 263 -8.89 11.26 -17.22
C VAL A 263 -9.84 10.69 -16.15
N PRO A 264 -11.16 10.93 -16.25
CA PRO A 264 -12.12 10.46 -15.25
C PRO A 264 -12.07 8.96 -14.98
N ARG A 265 -11.77 8.15 -16.01
CA ARG A 265 -11.65 6.70 -15.90
C ARG A 265 -10.51 6.27 -14.95
N ASP A 266 -9.39 7.00 -14.95
CA ASP A 266 -8.27 6.69 -14.08
C ASP A 266 -8.69 6.77 -12.62
N VAL A 267 -9.38 7.85 -12.26
CA VAL A 267 -9.91 8.08 -10.92
C VAL A 267 -10.93 7.00 -10.52
N GLN A 268 -11.85 6.66 -11.44
CA GLN A 268 -12.91 5.67 -11.17
C GLN A 268 -12.37 4.28 -10.90
N ASN A 269 -11.34 3.86 -11.64
CA ASN A 269 -10.74 2.53 -11.54
C ASN A 269 -10.13 2.26 -10.14
N ILE A 270 -9.61 3.32 -9.50
CA ILE A 270 -8.89 3.19 -8.23
C ILE A 270 -9.63 3.80 -7.04
N PHE A 271 -10.80 4.40 -7.25
CA PHE A 271 -11.56 5.08 -6.21
C PHE A 271 -11.86 4.18 -5.00
N ILE A 272 -12.34 2.96 -5.26
CA ILE A 272 -12.71 2.03 -4.20
C ILE A 272 -11.50 1.63 -3.35
N CYS A 273 -10.40 1.17 -3.95
CA CYS A 273 -9.23 0.72 -3.20
C CYS A 273 -8.52 1.85 -2.45
N THR A 274 -8.71 3.11 -2.88
CA THR A 274 -8.13 4.30 -2.23
C THR A 274 -9.03 4.85 -1.13
N VAL A 275 -10.35 4.75 -1.25
CA VAL A 275 -11.29 5.47 -0.35
C VAL A 275 -12.00 4.55 0.64
N ASN A 276 -12.19 3.27 0.31
CA ASN A 276 -13.02 2.35 1.10
C ASN A 276 -12.58 2.19 2.57
N HIS A 277 -11.28 2.22 2.84
CA HIS A 277 -10.72 2.10 4.20
C HIS A 277 -10.74 3.42 5.00
N ARG A 278 -11.24 4.51 4.41
CA ARG A 278 -11.23 5.87 4.98
C ARG A 278 -12.61 6.39 5.33
N ILE A 279 -13.64 5.57 5.13
CA ILE A 279 -15.04 5.91 5.43
C ILE A 279 -15.58 5.00 6.51
N ILE A 280 -16.50 5.53 7.33
CA ILE A 280 -17.16 4.76 8.39
C ILE A 280 -18.67 4.79 8.16
N LEU A 281 -19.27 3.63 8.18
CA LEU A 281 -20.71 3.45 8.08
C LEU A 281 -21.39 3.90 9.37
N ASN A 282 -22.65 4.38 9.28
CA ASN A 282 -23.49 4.62 10.43
C ASN A 282 -24.53 3.49 10.63
N ALA A 283 -25.28 3.56 11.73
CA ALA A 283 -26.29 2.56 12.06
C ALA A 283 -27.37 2.40 10.96
N LYS A 284 -27.67 3.47 10.20
CA LYS A 284 -28.64 3.41 9.09
C LYS A 284 -28.13 2.56 7.94
N ALA A 285 -26.81 2.55 7.67
CA ALA A 285 -26.21 1.70 6.66
C ALA A 285 -26.38 0.21 7.01
N SER A 286 -26.12 -0.14 8.28
CA SER A 286 -26.32 -1.50 8.79
C SER A 286 -27.78 -1.95 8.67
N ALA A 287 -28.73 -1.08 9.03
CA ALA A 287 -30.18 -1.34 8.88
C ALA A 287 -30.59 -1.53 7.41
N SER A 288 -29.94 -0.81 6.49
CA SER A 288 -30.17 -0.91 5.05
C SER A 288 -29.42 -2.08 4.37
N LYS A 289 -28.62 -2.85 5.11
CA LYS A 289 -27.72 -3.91 4.62
C LYS A 289 -26.77 -3.44 3.50
N LYS A 290 -26.46 -2.14 3.44
CA LYS A 290 -25.50 -1.59 2.48
C LYS A 290 -24.08 -1.65 3.05
N ASN A 291 -23.16 -2.12 2.22
CA ASN A 291 -21.73 -2.11 2.52
C ASN A 291 -21.05 -0.83 1.99
N SER A 292 -19.81 -0.60 2.41
CA SER A 292 -19.04 0.59 2.04
C SER A 292 -18.75 0.69 0.55
N GLU A 293 -18.51 -0.43 -0.13
CA GLU A 293 -18.24 -0.44 -1.57
C GLU A 293 -19.47 -0.06 -2.39
N GLU A 294 -20.66 -0.55 -2.01
CA GLU A 294 -21.91 -0.17 -2.66
C GLU A 294 -22.19 1.34 -2.56
N ILE A 295 -21.90 1.93 -1.39
CA ILE A 295 -22.03 3.38 -1.19
C ILE A 295 -21.04 4.14 -2.08
N LEU A 296 -19.79 3.70 -2.15
CA LEU A 296 -18.79 4.34 -3.02
C LEU A 296 -19.15 4.20 -4.50
N HIS A 297 -19.68 3.06 -4.93
CA HIS A 297 -20.21 2.89 -6.28
C HIS A 297 -21.41 3.80 -6.58
N GLU A 298 -22.28 4.02 -5.59
CA GLU A 298 -23.40 4.98 -5.72
C GLU A 298 -22.87 6.41 -5.90
N ILE A 299 -21.85 6.81 -5.12
CA ILE A 299 -21.20 8.12 -5.25
C ILE A 299 -20.57 8.29 -6.63
N LEU A 300 -19.83 7.28 -7.13
CA LEU A 300 -19.25 7.32 -8.48
C LEU A 300 -20.31 7.52 -9.58
N ARG A 301 -21.46 6.86 -9.46
CA ARG A 301 -22.54 6.98 -10.45
C ARG A 301 -23.24 8.34 -10.41
N LYS A 302 -23.39 8.92 -9.21
CA LYS A 302 -24.12 10.19 -9.01
C LYS A 302 -23.26 11.43 -9.27
N THR A 303 -21.95 11.33 -9.17
CA THR A 303 -21.05 12.49 -9.36
C THR A 303 -20.82 12.74 -10.86
N PRO A 304 -21.17 13.92 -11.38
CA PRO A 304 -20.97 14.26 -12.78
C PRO A 304 -19.49 14.20 -13.16
N LYS A 305 -19.21 13.60 -14.32
CA LYS A 305 -17.87 13.53 -14.90
C LYS A 305 -17.58 14.79 -15.70
N PRO A 306 -16.36 15.33 -15.68
CA PRO A 306 -15.97 16.35 -16.62
C PRO A 306 -16.03 15.81 -18.04
N ARG A 307 -16.33 16.69 -18.99
CA ARG A 307 -16.22 16.36 -20.41
C ARG A 307 -14.73 16.29 -20.76
N THR A 308 -14.29 15.17 -21.28
CA THR A 308 -12.92 14.97 -21.80
C THR A 308 -12.82 15.50 -23.22
#